data_0f923064631a8bf1ac6c4921ebc6b3d3
#
_entry.id   0f923064631a8bf1ac6c4921ebc6b3d3
#
_cell.length_a   1.000
_cell.length_b   1.000
_cell.length_c   1.000
_cell.angle_alpha   90.00
_cell.angle_beta   90.00
_cell.angle_gamma   90.00
#
_symmetry.space_group_name_H-M   'P 1'
#
loop_
_entity.id
_entity.type
_entity.pdbx_description
1 polymer ?
#
loop_
_entity_poly.entity_id
_entity_poly.type
_entity_poly.pdbx_seq_one_letter_code
_entity_poly.pdbx_strand_id
1 'polypeptide(L)'
;MRILLVEDTEDLAEGVIAHFARGGVVCDLAPSVEAARDARAVQVYDAVILDINLPDGSGLALLRDMRGAGDRTPVLMLTALASVDDRVTALDQGADDYLGKPFDQRELEARLHALVRREAGR
;
A
#
# COMPACT_ATOMS: atom_id res chain seq x y z
N MET A 1 -8.17 -8.62 -9.67
CA MET A 1 -7.61 -7.48 -8.93
C MET A 1 -6.09 -7.58 -8.91
N ARG A 2 -5.43 -6.48 -9.17
CA ARG A 2 -3.97 -6.40 -9.14
C ARG A 2 -3.54 -5.26 -8.22
N ILE A 3 -2.68 -5.55 -7.25
CA ILE A 3 -2.22 -4.58 -6.27
C ILE A 3 -0.69 -4.47 -6.29
N LEU A 4 -0.19 -3.32 -5.83
CA LEU A 4 1.23 -3.10 -5.65
C LEU A 4 1.55 -3.09 -4.16
N LEU A 5 2.49 -3.94 -3.75
CA LEU A 5 3.00 -3.97 -2.38
C LEU A 5 4.37 -3.30 -2.35
N VAL A 6 4.49 -2.19 -1.65
CA VAL A 6 5.75 -1.44 -1.49
C VAL A 6 6.30 -1.73 -0.10
N GLU A 7 7.24 -2.67 -0.02
CA GLU A 7 7.73 -3.24 1.22
C GLU A 7 9.12 -3.83 1.02
N ASP A 8 10.08 -3.52 1.89
CA ASP A 8 11.45 -4.02 1.77
C ASP A 8 11.74 -5.26 2.62
N THR A 9 10.84 -5.65 3.53
CA THR A 9 11.00 -6.84 4.37
C THR A 9 10.55 -8.07 3.59
N GLU A 10 11.51 -8.90 3.17
CA GLU A 10 11.25 -10.03 2.27
C GLU A 10 10.23 -11.02 2.79
N ASP A 11 10.42 -11.50 4.02
CA ASP A 11 9.52 -12.52 4.61
C ASP A 11 8.09 -12.01 4.73
N LEU A 12 7.93 -10.76 5.13
CA LEU A 12 6.61 -10.14 5.24
C LEU A 12 5.96 -10.03 3.86
N ALA A 13 6.72 -9.57 2.87
CA ALA A 13 6.23 -9.43 1.50
C ALA A 13 5.80 -10.77 0.90
N GLU A 14 6.61 -11.81 1.08
CA GLU A 14 6.29 -13.16 0.59
C GLU A 14 4.99 -13.68 1.19
N GLY A 15 4.79 -13.47 2.51
CA GLY A 15 3.58 -13.87 3.20
C GLY A 15 2.33 -13.17 2.68
N VAL A 16 2.42 -11.88 2.44
CA VAL A 16 1.33 -11.08 1.89
C VAL A 16 0.98 -11.53 0.48
N ILE A 17 1.99 -11.67 -0.37
CA ILE A 17 1.80 -12.10 -1.77
C ILE A 17 1.13 -13.47 -1.84
N ALA A 18 1.62 -14.43 -1.04
CA ALA A 18 1.06 -15.78 -1.01
C ALA A 18 -0.39 -15.79 -0.51
N HIS A 19 -0.68 -15.00 0.52
CA HIS A 19 -2.03 -14.90 1.06
C HIS A 19 -3.02 -14.37 0.01
N PHE A 20 -2.67 -13.28 -0.66
CA PHE A 20 -3.53 -12.68 -1.69
C PHE A 20 -3.67 -13.59 -2.92
N ALA A 21 -2.61 -14.30 -3.30
CA ALA A 21 -2.65 -15.22 -4.44
C ALA A 21 -3.70 -16.32 -4.26
N ARG A 22 -3.89 -16.81 -3.04
CA ARG A 22 -4.93 -17.82 -2.74
C ARG A 22 -6.33 -17.32 -3.03
N GLY A 23 -6.56 -16.01 -2.91
CA GLY A 23 -7.84 -15.38 -3.24
C GLY A 23 -7.92 -14.86 -4.68
N GLY A 24 -6.95 -15.19 -5.52
CA GLY A 24 -6.93 -14.76 -6.91
C GLY A 24 -6.45 -13.32 -7.13
N VAL A 25 -5.85 -12.69 -6.13
CA VAL A 25 -5.31 -11.33 -6.24
C VAL A 25 -3.84 -11.38 -6.65
N VAL A 26 -3.49 -10.71 -7.74
CA VAL A 26 -2.11 -10.57 -8.19
C VAL A 26 -1.46 -9.43 -7.41
N CYS A 27 -0.34 -9.73 -6.77
CA CYS A 27 0.38 -8.76 -5.95
C CYS A 27 1.80 -8.62 -6.47
N ASP A 28 2.10 -7.46 -7.06
CA ASP A 28 3.47 -7.14 -7.50
C ASP A 28 4.23 -6.51 -6.32
N LEU A 29 5.51 -6.85 -6.19
CA LEU A 29 6.37 -6.33 -5.12
C LEU A 29 7.28 -5.23 -5.64
N ALA A 30 7.33 -4.12 -4.92
CA ALA A 30 8.33 -3.07 -5.09
C ALA A 30 9.06 -2.87 -3.76
N PRO A 31 10.36 -3.21 -3.66
CA PRO A 31 11.08 -3.13 -2.40
C PRO A 31 11.60 -1.74 -2.04
N SER A 32 11.33 -0.73 -2.88
CA SER A 32 11.82 0.62 -2.70
C SER A 32 10.87 1.65 -3.32
N VAL A 33 11.07 2.92 -3.02
CA VAL A 33 10.31 4.02 -3.64
C VAL A 33 10.57 4.03 -5.14
N GLU A 34 11.82 3.90 -5.57
CA GLU A 34 12.17 3.88 -6.99
C GLU A 34 11.49 2.73 -7.74
N ALA A 35 11.54 1.52 -7.17
CA ALA A 35 10.89 0.35 -7.76
C ALA A 35 9.37 0.55 -7.86
N ALA A 36 8.77 1.20 -6.87
CA ALA A 36 7.35 1.52 -6.90
C ALA A 36 7.00 2.52 -8.00
N ARG A 37 7.83 3.54 -8.20
CA ARG A 37 7.63 4.51 -9.29
C ARG A 37 7.73 3.83 -10.65
N ASP A 38 8.72 2.96 -10.83
CA ASP A 38 8.90 2.20 -12.08
C ASP A 38 7.70 1.29 -12.36
N ALA A 39 7.24 0.58 -11.35
CA ALA A 39 6.07 -0.32 -11.48
C ALA A 39 4.82 0.47 -11.89
N ARG A 40 4.57 1.61 -11.25
CA ARG A 40 3.40 2.44 -11.54
C ARG A 40 3.48 3.12 -12.90
N ALA A 41 4.67 3.30 -13.44
CA ALA A 41 4.84 3.89 -14.77
C ALA A 41 4.36 2.97 -15.89
N VAL A 42 4.36 1.65 -15.65
CA VAL A 42 4.03 0.66 -16.69
C VAL A 42 2.78 -0.16 -16.38
N GLN A 43 2.25 -0.10 -15.17
CA GLN A 43 1.11 -0.92 -14.76
C GLN A 43 0.12 -0.08 -13.94
N VAL A 44 -1.16 -0.23 -14.24
CA VAL A 44 -2.26 0.32 -13.42
C VAL A 44 -2.60 -0.68 -12.32
N TYR A 45 -2.74 -0.18 -11.10
CA TYR A 45 -3.08 -0.99 -9.92
C TYR A 45 -4.44 -0.59 -9.36
N ASP A 46 -5.15 -1.57 -8.82
CA ASP A 46 -6.44 -1.33 -8.14
C ASP A 46 -6.24 -0.74 -6.75
N ALA A 47 -5.10 -1.01 -6.13
CA ALA A 47 -4.71 -0.47 -4.83
C ALA A 47 -3.21 -0.59 -4.62
N VAL A 48 -2.69 0.19 -3.68
CA VAL A 48 -1.29 0.14 -3.24
C VAL A 48 -1.25 -0.09 -1.73
N ILE A 49 -0.46 -1.06 -1.30
CA ILE A 49 -0.10 -1.25 0.12
C ILE A 49 1.30 -0.67 0.27
N LEU A 50 1.48 0.28 1.17
CA LEU A 50 2.67 1.11 1.20
C LEU A 50 3.24 1.24 2.60
N ASP A 51 4.51 0.86 2.78
CA ASP A 51 5.25 1.13 4.01
C ASP A 51 5.83 2.55 3.98
N ILE A 52 5.98 3.15 5.15
CA ILE A 52 6.58 4.49 5.30
C ILE A 52 8.10 4.41 5.17
N ASN A 53 8.73 3.48 5.89
CA ASN A 53 10.19 3.38 5.92
C ASN A 53 10.70 2.44 4.83
N LEU A 54 11.33 3.02 3.81
CA LEU A 54 11.88 2.29 2.68
C LEU A 54 13.38 2.63 2.57
N PRO A 55 14.19 1.77 1.92
CA PRO A 55 15.65 1.96 1.90
C PRO A 55 16.10 3.26 1.21
N ASP A 56 15.32 3.75 0.26
CA ASP A 56 15.68 4.94 -0.55
C ASP A 56 14.80 6.15 -0.28
N GLY A 57 13.99 6.11 0.78
CA GLY A 57 13.18 7.28 1.14
C GLY A 57 11.91 6.92 1.90
N SER A 58 10.98 7.86 1.93
CA SER A 58 9.72 7.71 2.65
C SER A 58 8.58 7.36 1.71
N GLY A 59 7.77 6.36 2.12
CA GLY A 59 6.51 6.05 1.42
C GLY A 59 5.54 7.23 1.45
N LEU A 60 5.61 8.10 2.45
CA LEU A 60 4.78 9.31 2.51
C LEU A 60 5.08 10.26 1.34
N ALA A 61 6.34 10.32 0.90
CA ALA A 61 6.71 11.13 -0.25
C ALA A 61 6.08 10.57 -1.53
N LEU A 62 6.08 9.25 -1.69
CA LEU A 62 5.41 8.60 -2.82
C LEU A 62 3.91 8.89 -2.81
N LEU A 63 3.26 8.76 -1.65
CA LEU A 63 1.83 9.06 -1.50
C LEU A 63 1.53 10.50 -1.89
N ARG A 64 2.34 11.43 -1.40
CA ARG A 64 2.17 12.86 -1.70
C ARG A 64 2.29 13.13 -3.20
N ASP A 65 3.26 12.51 -3.85
CA ASP A 65 3.45 12.66 -5.29
C ASP A 65 2.28 12.08 -6.09
N MET A 66 1.75 10.92 -5.66
CA MET A 66 0.56 10.32 -6.28
C MET A 66 -0.62 11.29 -6.22
N ARG A 67 -0.91 11.81 -5.04
CA ARG A 67 -2.05 12.72 -4.84
C ARG A 67 -1.85 14.04 -5.56
N GLY A 68 -0.63 14.57 -5.55
CA GLY A 68 -0.27 15.80 -6.27
C GLY A 68 -0.42 15.68 -7.77
N ALA A 69 -0.25 14.49 -8.32
CA ALA A 69 -0.45 14.21 -9.75
C ALA A 69 -1.90 13.88 -10.11
N GLY A 70 -2.81 13.93 -9.14
CA GLY A 70 -4.22 13.60 -9.37
C GLY A 70 -4.52 12.11 -9.40
N ASP A 71 -3.55 11.28 -9.02
CA ASP A 71 -3.75 9.82 -8.94
C ASP A 71 -4.54 9.48 -7.68
N ARG A 72 -5.70 8.86 -7.87
CA ARG A 72 -6.63 8.51 -6.81
C ARG A 72 -6.64 7.03 -6.45
N THR A 73 -5.67 6.28 -6.91
CA THR A 73 -5.53 4.87 -6.55
C THR A 73 -5.60 4.70 -5.03
N PRO A 74 -6.44 3.81 -4.51
CA PRO A 74 -6.52 3.59 -3.07
C PRO A 74 -5.18 3.18 -2.48
N VAL A 75 -4.81 3.79 -1.34
CA VAL A 75 -3.56 3.50 -0.64
C VAL A 75 -3.87 3.10 0.79
N LEU A 76 -3.38 1.91 1.17
CA LEU A 76 -3.38 1.44 2.55
C LEU A 76 -1.94 1.50 3.07
N MET A 77 -1.72 2.27 4.13
CA MET A 77 -0.41 2.31 4.78
C MET A 77 -0.25 1.10 5.70
N LEU A 78 0.84 0.37 5.53
CA LEU A 78 1.16 -0.82 6.34
C LEU A 78 2.54 -0.63 6.94
N THR A 79 2.62 -0.24 8.21
CA THR A 79 3.89 0.18 8.79
C THR A 79 3.99 -0.11 10.29
N ALA A 80 5.23 -0.24 10.77
CA ALA A 80 5.52 -0.39 12.20
C ALA A 80 5.34 0.92 12.96
N LEU A 81 5.28 2.06 12.29
CA LEU A 81 5.02 3.36 12.92
C LEU A 81 3.57 3.43 13.34
N ALA A 82 3.33 3.28 14.65
CA ALA A 82 1.99 3.09 15.20
C ALA A 82 1.48 4.28 16.02
N SER A 83 2.20 5.42 16.03
CA SER A 83 1.75 6.59 16.78
C SER A 83 0.51 7.22 16.14
N VAL A 84 -0.29 7.89 16.96
CA VAL A 84 -1.45 8.64 16.47
C VAL A 84 -1.00 9.70 15.47
N ASP A 85 0.11 10.38 15.75
CA ASP A 85 0.63 11.43 14.89
C ASP A 85 1.01 10.90 13.50
N ASP A 86 1.65 9.73 13.43
CA ASP A 86 2.01 9.11 12.16
C ASP A 86 0.76 8.75 11.35
N ARG A 87 -0.25 8.19 12.00
CA ARG A 87 -1.51 7.83 11.34
C ARG A 87 -2.24 9.06 10.82
N VAL A 88 -2.31 10.11 11.63
CA VAL A 88 -2.94 11.38 11.24
C VAL A 88 -2.22 11.98 10.05
N THR A 89 -0.88 12.01 10.07
CA THR A 89 -0.08 12.53 8.97
C THR A 89 -0.36 11.77 7.67
N ALA A 90 -0.37 10.43 7.72
CA ALA A 90 -0.62 9.62 6.55
C ALA A 90 -2.02 9.87 5.97
N LEU A 91 -3.04 9.90 6.83
CA LEU A 91 -4.42 10.14 6.39
C LEU A 91 -4.59 11.53 5.82
N ASP A 92 -3.99 12.55 6.45
CA ASP A 92 -4.04 13.93 5.97
C ASP A 92 -3.34 14.08 4.61
N GLN A 93 -2.33 13.28 4.33
CA GLN A 93 -1.64 13.27 3.04
C GLN A 93 -2.37 12.47 1.96
N GLY A 94 -3.49 11.85 2.30
CA GLY A 94 -4.36 11.20 1.33
C GLY A 94 -4.34 9.69 1.34
N ALA A 95 -3.80 9.04 2.39
CA ALA A 95 -3.97 7.61 2.58
C ALA A 95 -5.43 7.31 2.88
N ASP A 96 -5.93 6.19 2.36
CA ASP A 96 -7.32 5.79 2.53
C ASP A 96 -7.52 4.96 3.79
N ASP A 97 -6.49 4.29 4.26
CA ASP A 97 -6.52 3.49 5.48
C ASP A 97 -5.11 3.30 6.03
N TYR A 98 -5.02 2.79 7.24
CA TYR A 98 -3.75 2.58 7.95
C TYR A 98 -3.85 1.31 8.78
N LEU A 99 -2.86 0.42 8.66
CA LEU A 99 -2.77 -0.79 9.45
C LEU A 99 -1.36 -0.91 10.04
N GLY A 100 -1.28 -1.08 11.37
CA GLY A 100 0.00 -1.19 12.07
C GLY A 100 0.55 -2.61 12.05
N LYS A 101 1.88 -2.74 11.98
CA LYS A 101 2.58 -4.02 12.15
C LYS A 101 2.79 -4.29 13.64
N PRO A 102 2.67 -5.52 14.11
CA PRO A 102 2.23 -6.72 13.39
C PRO A 102 0.72 -6.71 13.12
N PHE A 103 0.30 -7.39 12.07
CA PHE A 103 -1.09 -7.41 11.62
C PHE A 103 -1.54 -8.85 11.30
N ASP A 104 -2.87 -9.03 11.25
CA ASP A 104 -3.47 -10.27 10.77
C ASP A 104 -3.71 -10.16 9.26
N GLN A 105 -3.29 -11.17 8.49
CA GLN A 105 -3.48 -11.21 7.04
C GLN A 105 -4.94 -11.04 6.63
N ARG A 106 -5.86 -11.59 7.43
CA ARG A 106 -7.29 -11.49 7.16
C ARG A 106 -7.79 -10.06 7.30
N GLU A 107 -7.24 -9.31 8.26
CA GLU A 107 -7.59 -7.90 8.45
C GLU A 107 -7.06 -7.05 7.29
N LEU A 108 -5.82 -7.28 6.88
CA LEU A 108 -5.24 -6.59 5.73
C LEU A 108 -6.09 -6.81 4.48
N GLU A 109 -6.45 -8.05 4.20
CA GLU A 109 -7.27 -8.41 3.05
C GLU A 109 -8.65 -7.74 3.10
N ALA A 110 -9.31 -7.78 4.26
CA ALA A 110 -10.64 -7.18 4.42
C ALA A 110 -10.61 -5.67 4.21
N ARG A 111 -9.60 -4.99 4.75
CA ARG A 111 -9.44 -3.54 4.56
C ARG A 111 -9.17 -3.17 3.13
N LEU A 112 -8.30 -3.95 2.45
CA LEU A 112 -7.99 -3.72 1.04
C LEU A 112 -9.23 -3.87 0.16
N HIS A 113 -9.99 -4.94 0.35
CA HIS A 113 -11.23 -5.15 -0.42
C HIS A 113 -12.23 -4.02 -0.18
N ALA A 114 -12.32 -3.51 1.05
CA ALA A 114 -13.19 -2.39 1.36
C ALA A 114 -12.79 -1.12 0.61
N LEU A 115 -11.48 -0.84 0.51
CA LEU A 115 -10.98 0.32 -0.23
C LEU A 115 -11.29 0.21 -1.72
N VAL A 116 -11.07 -0.95 -2.30
CA VAL A 116 -11.33 -1.18 -3.74
C VAL A 116 -12.82 -1.06 -4.04
N ARG A 117 -13.69 -1.58 -3.18
CA ARG A 117 -15.14 -1.44 -3.33
C ARG A 117 -15.58 0.02 -3.29
N ARG A 118 -15.03 0.81 -2.37
CA ARG A 118 -15.36 2.25 -2.26
C ARG A 118 -14.98 3.00 -3.52
N GLU A 119 -13.81 2.74 -4.06
CA GLU A 119 -13.35 3.40 -5.29
C GLU A 119 -14.22 3.01 -6.48
N ALA A 120 -14.59 1.73 -6.60
CA ALA A 120 -15.43 1.24 -7.69
C ALA A 120 -16.86 1.82 -7.62
N GLY A 121 -17.33 2.21 -6.44
CA GLY A 121 -18.66 2.78 -6.22
C GLY A 121 -18.78 4.27 -6.50
N ARG A 122 -17.68 4.93 -6.87
CA ARG A 122 -17.68 6.37 -7.16
C ARG A 122 -18.12 6.69 -8.61
#